data_ed007045688b47b3c485206fc39e5755
#
_entry.id   ed007045688b47b3c485206fc39e5755
#
_cell.length_a   1.000
_cell.length_b   1.000
_cell.length_c   1.000
_cell.angle_alpha   90.00
_cell.angle_beta   90.00
_cell.angle_gamma   90.00
#
_symmetry.space_group_name_H-M   'P 1'
#
loop_
_entity.id
_entity.type
_entity.pdbx_description
1 polymer ?
#
loop_
_entity_poly.entity_id
_entity_poly.type
_entity_poly.pdbx_seq_one_letter_code
_entity_poly.pdbx_strand_id
1 'polypeptide(L)'
;MSAPWILLRGLTRESRHWGAFAPLLEARRGAVLPVDLPGNGTLAHLRSPVAVTSYVDAVRAEVQRLGARPPYKVLAMSLGGMVATEWALRYPGEIAQLVLINTSMRPYSRFYERLRPAAWPALLRAAWHWRETGKEGIAEAAIHLRTCARFDTLSADLDAWRAIRASAPVSRANAVRQLAAAASYTVRGVPRCPLLLVSSRGDRLVNPVCSARLARAWGASHAVHEWAGHDLPHDDPQWLLDTIGVMPCVSTFVLRA
;
A
#
# COMPACT_ATOMS: atom_id res chain seq x y z
N MET A 1 -5.13 11.26 23.46
CA MET A 1 -5.70 10.40 22.38
C MET A 1 -4.56 9.67 21.68
N SER A 2 -4.73 8.40 21.31
CA SER A 2 -3.70 7.66 20.57
C SER A 2 -3.57 8.20 19.14
N ALA A 3 -2.35 8.16 18.58
CA ALA A 3 -2.10 8.57 17.20
C ALA A 3 -2.98 7.77 16.23
N PRO A 4 -3.70 8.41 15.28
CA PRO A 4 -4.57 7.73 14.32
C PRO A 4 -3.75 6.94 13.30
N TRP A 5 -4.34 5.87 12.76
CA TRP A 5 -3.79 5.10 11.67
C TRP A 5 -4.17 5.72 10.32
N ILE A 6 -3.20 6.04 9.51
CA ILE A 6 -3.39 6.42 8.10
C ILE A 6 -3.10 5.19 7.25
N LEU A 7 -4.05 4.83 6.38
CA LEU A 7 -3.93 3.67 5.49
C LEU A 7 -3.74 4.10 4.04
N LEU A 8 -2.64 3.67 3.39
CA LEU A 8 -2.34 3.99 1.99
C LEU A 8 -2.27 2.72 1.14
N ARG A 9 -3.16 2.62 0.15
CA ARG A 9 -3.19 1.50 -0.81
C ARG A 9 -2.10 1.64 -1.88
N GLY A 10 -1.95 0.60 -2.67
CA GLY A 10 -1.04 0.54 -3.80
C GLY A 10 -1.61 1.09 -5.11
N LEU A 11 -0.93 0.75 -6.19
CA LEU A 11 -1.22 1.15 -7.57
C LEU A 11 -2.66 0.76 -7.95
N THR A 12 -3.43 1.74 -8.45
CA THR A 12 -4.82 1.60 -8.92
C THR A 12 -5.83 1.07 -7.89
N ARG A 13 -5.45 1.01 -6.62
CA ARG A 13 -6.32 0.61 -5.52
C ARG A 13 -6.70 1.82 -4.67
N GLU A 14 -7.87 1.76 -4.06
CA GLU A 14 -8.44 2.82 -3.25
C GLU A 14 -8.87 2.31 -1.87
N SER A 15 -9.35 3.21 -1.03
CA SER A 15 -9.67 2.96 0.38
C SER A 15 -10.63 1.78 0.61
N ARG A 16 -11.63 1.57 -0.25
CA ARG A 16 -12.57 0.44 -0.11
C ARG A 16 -11.94 -0.94 -0.29
N HIS A 17 -10.78 -1.01 -0.96
CA HIS A 17 -10.03 -2.26 -1.09
C HIS A 17 -9.31 -2.69 0.21
N TRP A 18 -9.39 -1.93 1.30
CA TRP A 18 -9.01 -2.43 2.62
C TRP A 18 -10.01 -3.46 3.16
N GLY A 19 -11.24 -3.51 2.62
CA GLY A 19 -12.28 -4.48 2.97
C GLY A 19 -12.47 -4.57 4.47
N ALA A 20 -12.50 -5.79 5.01
CA ALA A 20 -12.68 -6.06 6.44
C ALA A 20 -11.50 -5.58 7.30
N PHE A 21 -10.31 -5.38 6.74
CA PHE A 21 -9.12 -5.03 7.53
C PHE A 21 -9.24 -3.66 8.22
N ALA A 22 -9.76 -2.63 7.53
CA ALA A 22 -9.84 -1.29 8.11
C ALA A 22 -10.74 -1.23 9.35
N PRO A 23 -11.99 -1.74 9.34
CA PRO A 23 -12.82 -1.76 10.54
C PRO A 23 -12.27 -2.68 11.64
N LEU A 24 -11.61 -3.78 11.31
CA LEU A 24 -10.97 -4.64 12.30
C LEU A 24 -9.79 -3.93 12.98
N LEU A 25 -8.99 -3.17 12.22
CA LEU A 25 -7.90 -2.36 12.78
C LEU A 25 -8.46 -1.27 13.70
N GLU A 26 -9.52 -0.58 13.27
CA GLU A 26 -10.18 0.47 14.06
C GLU A 26 -10.69 -0.05 15.41
N ALA A 27 -11.39 -1.19 15.39
CA ALA A 27 -11.92 -1.81 16.58
C ALA A 27 -10.84 -2.20 17.60
N ARG A 28 -9.64 -2.57 17.13
CA ARG A 28 -8.56 -3.03 18.01
C ARG A 28 -7.52 -1.96 18.37
N ARG A 29 -7.34 -0.94 17.55
CA ARG A 29 -6.19 -0.02 17.64
C ARG A 29 -6.56 1.45 17.65
N GLY A 30 -7.85 1.79 17.59
CA GLY A 30 -8.36 3.17 17.58
C GLY A 30 -8.49 3.73 16.17
N ALA A 31 -8.68 5.04 16.06
CA ALA A 31 -9.06 5.73 14.84
C ALA A 31 -8.23 5.34 13.60
N VAL A 32 -8.93 5.00 12.53
CA VAL A 32 -8.37 4.60 11.24
C VAL A 32 -8.88 5.52 10.14
N LEU A 33 -7.98 6.04 9.33
CA LEU A 33 -8.25 6.94 8.24
C LEU A 33 -7.65 6.37 6.93
N PRO A 34 -8.42 5.62 6.14
CA PRO A 34 -8.01 5.25 4.80
C PRO A 34 -7.99 6.47 3.89
N VAL A 35 -6.87 6.70 3.20
CA VAL A 35 -6.66 7.86 2.32
C VAL A 35 -6.35 7.41 0.92
N ASP A 36 -7.07 7.97 -0.05
CA ASP A 36 -6.87 7.68 -1.46
C ASP A 36 -5.68 8.47 -2.03
N LEU A 37 -4.93 7.81 -2.89
CA LEU A 37 -3.91 8.50 -3.69
C LEU A 37 -4.57 9.26 -4.85
N PRO A 38 -4.04 10.42 -5.29
CA PRO A 38 -4.52 11.12 -6.47
C PRO A 38 -4.70 10.21 -7.68
N GLY A 39 -5.89 10.22 -8.25
CA GLY A 39 -6.29 9.36 -9.36
C GLY A 39 -7.01 8.08 -8.95
N ASN A 40 -7.23 7.84 -7.66
CA ASN A 40 -7.95 6.66 -7.13
C ASN A 40 -9.12 7.10 -6.24
N GLY A 41 -10.15 6.28 -6.14
CA GLY A 41 -11.25 6.41 -5.20
C GLY A 41 -11.91 7.78 -5.19
N THR A 42 -12.01 8.41 -4.03
CA THR A 42 -12.57 9.77 -3.85
C THR A 42 -11.79 10.83 -4.62
N LEU A 43 -10.52 10.57 -4.93
CA LEU A 43 -9.62 11.43 -5.70
C LEU A 43 -9.44 10.97 -7.16
N ALA A 44 -10.33 10.12 -7.68
CA ALA A 44 -10.27 9.57 -9.06
C ALA A 44 -10.30 10.66 -10.13
N HIS A 45 -10.93 11.81 -9.84
CA HIS A 45 -10.99 12.97 -10.72
C HIS A 45 -9.66 13.72 -10.85
N LEU A 46 -8.72 13.50 -9.93
CA LEU A 46 -7.41 14.15 -9.97
C LEU A 46 -6.45 13.41 -10.90
N ARG A 47 -5.52 14.17 -11.45
CA ARG A 47 -4.41 13.62 -12.23
C ARG A 47 -3.34 13.07 -11.28
N SER A 48 -3.01 11.78 -11.43
CA SER A 48 -1.93 11.16 -10.65
C SER A 48 -0.59 11.83 -10.92
N PRO A 49 0.22 12.17 -9.92
CA PRO A 49 1.60 12.63 -10.10
C PRO A 49 2.49 11.55 -10.74
N VAL A 50 3.61 11.95 -11.32
CA VAL A 50 4.65 11.02 -11.83
C VAL A 50 5.85 10.92 -10.90
N ALA A 51 5.82 11.60 -9.76
CA ALA A 51 6.85 11.55 -8.74
C ALA A 51 6.23 11.25 -7.36
N VAL A 52 6.83 10.35 -6.60
CA VAL A 52 6.37 9.97 -5.25
C VAL A 52 6.33 11.16 -4.29
N THR A 53 7.26 12.11 -4.42
CA THR A 53 7.28 13.33 -3.61
C THR A 53 5.98 14.14 -3.71
N SER A 54 5.40 14.26 -4.91
CA SER A 54 4.14 14.97 -5.11
C SER A 54 2.91 14.22 -4.55
N TYR A 55 2.99 12.89 -4.42
CA TYR A 55 1.96 12.13 -3.68
C TYR A 55 1.97 12.44 -2.20
N VAL A 56 3.16 12.64 -1.61
CA VAL A 56 3.29 13.02 -0.20
C VAL A 56 2.54 14.31 0.07
N ASP A 57 2.74 15.32 -0.76
CA ASP A 57 2.09 16.63 -0.59
C ASP A 57 0.55 16.51 -0.68
N ALA A 58 0.05 15.72 -1.65
CA ALA A 58 -1.37 15.48 -1.82
C ALA A 58 -1.98 14.67 -0.64
N VAL A 59 -1.31 13.62 -0.19
CA VAL A 59 -1.78 12.81 0.96
C VAL A 59 -1.81 13.64 2.23
N ARG A 60 -0.77 14.44 2.50
CA ARG A 60 -0.74 15.32 3.68
C ARG A 60 -1.89 16.34 3.66
N ALA A 61 -2.13 16.98 2.52
CA ALA A 61 -3.24 17.91 2.35
C ALA A 61 -4.59 17.23 2.62
N GLU A 62 -4.78 16.01 2.11
CA GLU A 62 -6.02 15.25 2.31
C GLU A 62 -6.20 14.81 3.77
N VAL A 63 -5.15 14.32 4.44
CA VAL A 63 -5.18 13.96 5.86
C VAL A 63 -5.55 15.19 6.73
N GLN A 64 -4.99 16.34 6.42
CA GLN A 64 -5.31 17.61 7.11
C GLN A 64 -6.75 18.05 6.85
N ARG A 65 -7.22 17.95 5.60
CA ARG A 65 -8.62 18.26 5.21
C ARG A 65 -9.63 17.38 5.97
N LEU A 66 -9.27 16.12 6.22
CA LEU A 66 -10.05 15.16 7.00
C LEU A 66 -9.95 15.39 8.53
N GLY A 67 -9.23 16.42 8.97
CA GLY A 67 -9.15 16.85 10.37
C GLY A 67 -8.17 16.06 11.23
N ALA A 68 -7.41 15.11 10.69
CA ALA A 68 -6.41 14.38 11.45
C ALA A 68 -5.16 15.24 11.72
N ARG A 69 -4.56 15.04 12.89
CA ARG A 69 -3.36 15.78 13.33
C ARG A 69 -2.20 14.82 13.65
N PRO A 70 -0.95 15.20 13.33
CA PRO A 70 0.20 14.39 13.67
C PRO A 70 0.42 14.31 15.20
N PRO A 71 1.17 13.31 15.68
CA PRO A 71 1.82 12.28 14.87
C PRO A 71 0.87 11.17 14.43
N TYR A 72 1.17 10.53 13.28
CA TYR A 72 0.37 9.45 12.69
C TYR A 72 1.07 8.10 12.81
N LYS A 73 0.31 7.02 12.91
CA LYS A 73 0.76 5.67 12.57
C LYS A 73 0.37 5.42 11.12
N VAL A 74 1.30 5.04 10.28
CA VAL A 74 1.03 4.82 8.86
C VAL A 74 1.20 3.35 8.51
N LEU A 75 0.17 2.76 7.91
CA LEU A 75 0.22 1.42 7.33
C LEU A 75 0.01 1.56 5.82
N ALA A 76 1.00 1.14 5.06
CA ALA A 76 1.01 1.40 3.64
C ALA A 76 1.56 0.24 2.84
N MET A 77 0.93 -0.05 1.68
CA MET A 77 1.36 -1.14 0.84
C MET A 77 1.79 -0.71 -0.55
N SER A 78 2.75 -1.43 -1.12
CA SER A 78 3.21 -1.28 -2.51
C SER A 78 3.61 0.18 -2.83
N LEU A 79 2.98 0.86 -3.80
CA LEU A 79 3.20 2.29 -4.09
C LEU A 79 2.90 3.17 -2.86
N GLY A 80 1.84 2.87 -2.11
CA GLY A 80 1.56 3.57 -0.85
C GLY A 80 2.72 3.49 0.14
N GLY A 81 3.43 2.35 0.18
CA GLY A 81 4.63 2.18 0.99
C GLY A 81 5.79 3.10 0.56
N MET A 82 5.94 3.37 -0.73
CA MET A 82 6.91 4.35 -1.22
C MET A 82 6.53 5.77 -0.80
N VAL A 83 5.24 6.11 -0.90
CA VAL A 83 4.70 7.42 -0.47
C VAL A 83 4.89 7.61 1.04
N ALA A 84 4.54 6.62 1.84
CA ALA A 84 4.69 6.67 3.29
C ALA A 84 6.16 6.78 3.74
N THR A 85 7.05 6.09 3.05
CA THR A 85 8.50 6.19 3.29
C THR A 85 9.02 7.60 2.99
N GLU A 86 8.67 8.16 1.84
CA GLU A 86 9.05 9.52 1.46
C GLU A 86 8.45 10.55 2.42
N TRP A 87 7.20 10.33 2.89
CA TRP A 87 6.57 11.18 3.90
C TRP A 87 7.38 11.17 5.21
N ALA A 88 7.72 9.99 5.71
CA ALA A 88 8.50 9.86 6.94
C ALA A 88 9.90 10.47 6.84
N LEU A 89 10.52 10.47 5.65
CA LEU A 89 11.82 11.11 5.41
C LEU A 89 11.72 12.63 5.36
N ARG A 90 10.70 13.18 4.70
CA ARG A 90 10.53 14.64 4.55
C ARG A 90 9.98 15.31 5.80
N TYR A 91 9.15 14.59 6.55
CA TYR A 91 8.45 15.13 7.72
C TYR A 91 8.56 14.16 8.91
N PRO A 92 9.77 13.94 9.45
CA PRO A 92 10.02 12.90 10.46
C PRO A 92 9.23 13.08 11.76
N GLY A 93 8.81 14.31 12.09
CA GLY A 93 7.96 14.57 13.28
C GLY A 93 6.48 14.20 13.08
N GLU A 94 6.04 13.92 11.86
CA GLU A 94 4.64 13.58 11.60
C GLU A 94 4.34 12.08 11.72
N ILE A 95 5.35 11.21 11.64
CA ILE A 95 5.15 9.76 11.63
C ILE A 95 5.66 9.11 12.90
N ALA A 96 4.74 8.65 13.74
CA ALA A 96 5.05 7.95 14.99
C ALA A 96 5.43 6.48 14.77
N GLN A 97 4.92 5.85 13.72
CA GLN A 97 5.15 4.43 13.41
C GLN A 97 4.86 4.18 11.92
N LEU A 98 5.66 3.32 11.29
CA LEU A 98 5.51 2.99 9.89
C LEU A 98 5.50 1.48 9.66
N VAL A 99 4.41 0.98 9.07
CA VAL A 99 4.25 -0.41 8.63
C VAL A 99 4.20 -0.44 7.11
N LEU A 100 5.13 -1.15 6.49
CA LEU A 100 5.27 -1.24 5.04
C LEU A 100 5.01 -2.67 4.57
N ILE A 101 3.99 -2.84 3.72
CA ILE A 101 3.54 -4.16 3.25
C ILE A 101 3.89 -4.33 1.77
N ASN A 102 4.57 -5.41 1.42
CA ASN A 102 4.84 -5.85 0.05
C ASN A 102 5.35 -4.71 -0.86
N THR A 103 6.22 -3.85 -0.32
CA THR A 103 6.79 -2.72 -1.04
C THR A 103 8.20 -2.99 -1.53
N SER A 104 8.67 -2.14 -2.44
CA SER A 104 10.01 -2.25 -3.04
C SER A 104 10.52 -0.88 -3.46
N MET A 105 11.83 -0.63 -3.34
CA MET A 105 12.42 0.68 -3.64
C MET A 105 13.81 0.53 -4.23
N ARG A 106 14.18 1.45 -5.13
CA ARG A 106 15.60 1.62 -5.48
C ARG A 106 16.33 2.38 -4.37
N PRO A 107 17.62 2.11 -4.12
CA PRO A 107 18.49 1.20 -4.88
C PRO A 107 18.43 -0.27 -4.42
N TYR A 108 17.64 -0.63 -3.41
CA TYR A 108 17.68 -1.94 -2.74
C TYR A 108 17.14 -3.10 -3.58
N SER A 109 16.33 -2.81 -4.61
CA SER A 109 15.67 -3.85 -5.41
C SER A 109 15.81 -3.58 -6.90
N ARG A 110 16.08 -4.64 -7.67
CA ARG A 110 16.16 -4.59 -9.13
C ARG A 110 14.77 -4.47 -9.76
N PHE A 111 14.69 -3.93 -10.98
CA PHE A 111 13.38 -3.68 -11.62
C PHE A 111 12.53 -4.93 -11.78
N TYR A 112 13.13 -6.09 -12.11
CA TYR A 112 12.44 -7.37 -12.28
C TYR A 112 12.02 -8.04 -10.95
N GLU A 113 12.54 -7.58 -9.83
CA GLU A 113 12.10 -7.99 -8.49
C GLU A 113 10.94 -7.11 -8.01
N ARG A 114 10.99 -5.83 -8.37
CA ARG A 114 9.96 -4.83 -8.03
C ARG A 114 8.65 -5.05 -8.81
N LEU A 115 8.76 -5.62 -10.00
CA LEU A 115 7.63 -6.09 -10.80
C LEU A 115 8.07 -7.38 -11.50
N ARG A 116 7.65 -8.52 -10.94
CA ARG A 116 8.07 -9.84 -11.42
C ARG A 116 7.68 -10.04 -12.89
N PRO A 117 8.56 -10.51 -13.76
CA PRO A 117 8.26 -10.76 -15.17
C PRO A 117 7.05 -11.67 -15.38
N ALA A 118 6.87 -12.66 -14.51
CA ALA A 118 5.70 -13.56 -14.54
C ALA A 118 4.35 -12.83 -14.30
N ALA A 119 4.35 -11.58 -13.84
CA ALA A 119 3.15 -10.77 -13.70
C ALA A 119 2.77 -10.02 -14.98
N TRP A 120 3.73 -9.81 -15.90
CA TRP A 120 3.52 -8.97 -17.09
C TRP A 120 2.36 -9.43 -17.99
N PRO A 121 2.18 -10.72 -18.31
CA PRO A 121 1.05 -11.14 -19.15
C PRO A 121 -0.30 -10.77 -18.54
N ALA A 122 -0.47 -10.94 -17.21
CA ALA A 122 -1.70 -10.58 -16.52
C ALA A 122 -1.92 -9.05 -16.51
N LEU A 123 -0.86 -8.27 -16.29
CA LEU A 123 -0.93 -6.80 -16.32
C LEU A 123 -1.21 -6.26 -17.72
N LEU A 124 -0.63 -6.86 -18.76
CA LEU A 124 -0.93 -6.52 -20.16
C LEU A 124 -2.38 -6.85 -20.50
N ARG A 125 -2.88 -8.02 -20.07
CA ARG A 125 -4.31 -8.37 -20.23
C ARG A 125 -5.21 -7.37 -19.49
N ALA A 126 -4.89 -7.01 -18.25
CA ALA A 126 -5.63 -6.00 -17.52
C ALA A 126 -5.60 -4.63 -18.21
N ALA A 127 -4.45 -4.21 -18.74
CA ALA A 127 -4.31 -2.96 -19.48
C ALA A 127 -5.10 -2.96 -20.80
N TRP A 128 -5.16 -4.08 -21.49
CA TRP A 128 -5.96 -4.23 -22.73
C TRP A 128 -7.45 -4.05 -22.45
N HIS A 129 -7.95 -4.72 -21.42
CA HIS A 129 -9.36 -4.69 -21.00
C HIS A 129 -9.68 -3.57 -20.01
N TRP A 130 -8.81 -2.57 -19.87
CA TRP A 130 -8.92 -1.54 -18.83
C TRP A 130 -10.20 -0.72 -18.87
N ARG A 131 -10.78 -0.51 -20.04
CA ARG A 131 -12.01 0.27 -20.23
C ARG A 131 -13.29 -0.53 -20.03
N GLU A 132 -13.18 -1.85 -19.94
CA GLU A 132 -14.33 -2.71 -19.76
C GLU A 132 -14.82 -2.60 -18.32
N THR A 133 -15.96 -1.93 -18.14
CA THR A 133 -16.67 -1.83 -16.85
C THR A 133 -17.82 -2.85 -16.78
N GLY A 134 -17.94 -3.71 -17.80
CA GLY A 134 -19.03 -4.69 -17.92
C GLY A 134 -18.91 -5.87 -16.96
N LYS A 135 -19.91 -6.76 -17.01
CA LYS A 135 -20.07 -7.95 -16.15
C LYS A 135 -18.85 -8.88 -16.16
N GLU A 136 -18.05 -8.90 -17.23
CA GLU A 136 -16.91 -9.80 -17.35
C GLU A 136 -15.73 -9.39 -16.45
N GLY A 137 -15.53 -8.06 -16.21
CA GLY A 137 -14.51 -7.55 -15.28
C GLY A 137 -13.12 -8.14 -15.46
N ILE A 138 -12.71 -8.39 -16.72
CA ILE A 138 -11.47 -9.11 -17.07
C ILE A 138 -10.24 -8.47 -16.42
N ALA A 139 -10.20 -7.12 -16.39
CA ALA A 139 -9.09 -6.40 -15.78
C ALA A 139 -9.02 -6.67 -14.27
N GLU A 140 -10.15 -6.63 -13.56
CA GLU A 140 -10.17 -6.88 -12.11
C GLU A 140 -9.85 -8.34 -11.80
N ALA A 141 -10.39 -9.30 -12.57
CA ALA A 141 -10.06 -10.71 -12.43
C ALA A 141 -8.55 -10.96 -12.64
N ALA A 142 -7.95 -10.37 -13.67
CA ALA A 142 -6.52 -10.51 -13.93
C ALA A 142 -5.65 -9.93 -12.80
N ILE A 143 -6.08 -8.83 -12.21
CA ILE A 143 -5.38 -8.22 -11.07
C ILE A 143 -5.59 -9.07 -9.81
N HIS A 144 -6.82 -9.45 -9.48
CA HIS A 144 -7.13 -10.26 -8.31
C HIS A 144 -6.34 -11.57 -8.30
N LEU A 145 -6.42 -12.34 -9.39
CA LEU A 145 -5.68 -13.59 -9.55
C LEU A 145 -4.15 -13.42 -9.45
N ARG A 146 -3.62 -12.22 -9.61
CA ARG A 146 -2.20 -11.94 -9.47
C ARG A 146 -1.82 -11.44 -8.09
N THR A 147 -2.73 -10.72 -7.42
CA THR A 147 -2.44 -10.05 -6.13
C THR A 147 -2.93 -10.80 -4.91
N CYS A 148 -3.98 -11.60 -5.03
CA CYS A 148 -4.54 -12.39 -3.93
C CYS A 148 -4.17 -13.86 -4.04
N ALA A 149 -4.02 -14.53 -2.91
CA ALA A 149 -3.79 -15.97 -2.80
C ALA A 149 -5.01 -16.71 -2.25
N ARG A 150 -5.95 -16.00 -1.65
CA ARG A 150 -7.22 -16.52 -1.17
C ARG A 150 -8.24 -16.57 -2.32
N PHE A 151 -8.81 -17.75 -2.58
CA PHE A 151 -9.73 -17.98 -3.70
C PHE A 151 -11.11 -18.51 -3.31
N ASP A 152 -11.31 -18.83 -2.05
CA ASP A 152 -12.60 -19.27 -1.51
C ASP A 152 -13.69 -18.18 -1.62
N THR A 153 -13.30 -16.91 -1.61
CA THR A 153 -14.17 -15.75 -1.74
C THR A 153 -14.13 -15.11 -3.13
N LEU A 154 -13.43 -15.71 -4.10
CA LEU A 154 -13.12 -15.10 -5.42
C LEU A 154 -14.34 -14.46 -6.12
N SER A 155 -15.49 -15.14 -6.15
CA SER A 155 -16.67 -14.61 -6.83
C SER A 155 -17.18 -13.33 -6.18
N ALA A 156 -17.32 -13.35 -4.85
CA ALA A 156 -17.79 -12.19 -4.07
C ALA A 156 -16.79 -11.02 -4.15
N ASP A 157 -15.48 -11.33 -4.12
CA ASP A 157 -14.42 -10.33 -4.24
C ASP A 157 -14.46 -9.65 -5.60
N LEU A 158 -14.62 -10.42 -6.68
CA LEU A 158 -14.71 -9.87 -8.03
C LEU A 158 -15.92 -8.99 -8.21
N ASP A 159 -17.07 -9.37 -7.64
CA ASP A 159 -18.28 -8.55 -7.69
C ASP A 159 -18.09 -7.24 -6.94
N ALA A 160 -17.52 -7.28 -5.75
CA ALA A 160 -17.21 -6.10 -4.94
C ALA A 160 -16.18 -5.18 -5.66
N TRP A 161 -15.09 -5.74 -6.19
CA TRP A 161 -14.05 -4.95 -6.86
C TRP A 161 -14.51 -4.35 -8.18
N ARG A 162 -15.38 -5.04 -8.92
CA ARG A 162 -16.05 -4.49 -10.11
C ARG A 162 -16.95 -3.32 -9.75
N ALA A 163 -17.73 -3.43 -8.68
CA ALA A 163 -18.58 -2.34 -8.19
C ALA A 163 -17.75 -1.12 -7.76
N ILE A 164 -16.63 -1.32 -7.05
CA ILE A 164 -15.69 -0.28 -6.69
C ILE A 164 -15.16 0.41 -7.95
N ARG A 165 -14.67 -0.37 -8.93
CA ARG A 165 -14.14 0.15 -10.18
C ARG A 165 -15.18 0.92 -10.99
N ALA A 166 -16.42 0.44 -11.05
CA ALA A 166 -17.50 1.09 -11.79
C ALA A 166 -17.87 2.46 -11.20
N SER A 167 -17.82 2.59 -9.87
CA SER A 167 -18.18 3.83 -9.17
C SER A 167 -17.04 4.86 -9.12
N ALA A 168 -15.77 4.43 -9.17
CA ALA A 168 -14.60 5.31 -9.14
C ALA A 168 -13.50 4.78 -10.08
N PRO A 169 -13.69 4.86 -11.40
CA PRO A 169 -12.77 4.27 -12.36
C PRO A 169 -11.43 5.00 -12.40
N VAL A 170 -10.36 4.25 -12.23
CA VAL A 170 -9.00 4.77 -12.46
C VAL A 170 -8.76 4.87 -13.96
N SER A 171 -8.39 6.03 -14.47
CA SER A 171 -8.07 6.19 -15.89
C SER A 171 -6.78 5.45 -16.27
N ARG A 172 -6.66 5.01 -17.55
CA ARG A 172 -5.40 4.43 -18.05
C ARG A 172 -4.22 5.37 -17.87
N ALA A 173 -4.44 6.65 -18.11
CA ALA A 173 -3.40 7.68 -17.92
C ALA A 173 -2.92 7.72 -16.47
N ASN A 174 -3.84 7.66 -15.50
CA ASN A 174 -3.49 7.65 -14.08
C ASN A 174 -2.74 6.35 -13.71
N ALA A 175 -3.18 5.18 -14.19
CA ALA A 175 -2.49 3.91 -13.95
C ALA A 175 -1.03 3.94 -14.47
N VAL A 176 -0.81 4.44 -15.69
CA VAL A 176 0.53 4.60 -16.26
C VAL A 176 1.38 5.60 -15.47
N ARG A 177 0.80 6.71 -15.03
CA ARG A 177 1.51 7.72 -14.23
C ARG A 177 1.90 7.18 -12.85
N GLN A 178 1.02 6.43 -12.20
CA GLN A 178 1.30 5.74 -10.93
C GLN A 178 2.44 4.72 -11.10
N LEU A 179 2.41 3.94 -12.18
CA LEU A 179 3.48 2.99 -12.49
C LEU A 179 4.81 3.71 -12.74
N ALA A 180 4.81 4.82 -13.48
CA ALA A 180 6.00 5.64 -13.71
C ALA A 180 6.57 6.20 -12.41
N ALA A 181 5.71 6.73 -11.52
CA ALA A 181 6.12 7.21 -10.19
C ALA A 181 6.76 6.09 -9.37
N ALA A 182 6.13 4.91 -9.33
CA ALA A 182 6.68 3.75 -8.65
C ALA A 182 8.02 3.34 -9.25
N ALA A 183 8.11 3.21 -10.58
CA ALA A 183 9.32 2.74 -11.28
C ALA A 183 10.52 3.68 -11.07
N SER A 184 10.29 4.99 -11.07
CA SER A 184 11.34 6.01 -10.95
C SER A 184 11.80 6.24 -9.50
N TYR A 185 10.99 5.90 -8.50
CA TYR A 185 11.29 6.22 -7.10
C TYR A 185 12.57 5.56 -6.61
N THR A 186 13.41 6.39 -6.02
CA THR A 186 14.66 5.99 -5.33
C THR A 186 14.64 6.60 -3.94
N VAL A 187 14.63 5.76 -2.91
CA VAL A 187 14.69 6.21 -1.53
C VAL A 187 16.10 6.70 -1.18
N ARG A 188 16.21 7.83 -0.47
CA ARG A 188 17.49 8.49 -0.17
C ARG A 188 17.87 8.48 1.31
N GLY A 189 17.20 7.67 2.12
CA GLY A 189 17.48 7.60 3.54
C GLY A 189 16.71 6.51 4.24
N VAL A 190 16.82 6.49 5.57
CA VAL A 190 16.09 5.57 6.45
C VAL A 190 15.13 6.40 7.30
N PRO A 191 13.82 6.09 7.34
CA PRO A 191 12.88 6.75 8.24
C PRO A 191 13.31 6.64 9.71
N ARG A 192 13.14 7.73 10.46
CA ARG A 192 13.58 7.81 11.87
C ARG A 192 12.47 7.43 12.88
N CYS A 193 11.49 6.66 12.44
CA CYS A 193 10.42 6.15 13.30
C CYS A 193 10.53 4.63 13.42
N PRO A 194 9.85 4.00 14.39
CA PRO A 194 9.71 2.55 14.46
C PRO A 194 9.16 1.99 13.15
N LEU A 195 9.87 1.00 12.59
CA LEU A 195 9.61 0.41 11.28
C LEU A 195 9.27 -1.07 11.40
N LEU A 196 8.22 -1.49 10.70
CA LEU A 196 7.93 -2.88 10.44
C LEU A 196 7.78 -3.10 8.93
N LEU A 197 8.61 -3.96 8.38
CA LEU A 197 8.42 -4.49 7.03
C LEU A 197 7.60 -5.77 7.12
N VAL A 198 6.59 -5.89 6.27
CA VAL A 198 5.78 -7.10 6.15
C VAL A 198 5.84 -7.56 4.71
N SER A 199 6.09 -8.85 4.50
CA SER A 199 6.07 -9.42 3.16
C SER A 199 5.36 -10.77 3.13
N SER A 200 4.92 -11.16 1.95
CA SER A 200 4.17 -12.38 1.71
C SER A 200 4.97 -13.32 0.79
N ARG A 201 5.19 -14.58 1.19
CA ARG A 201 5.88 -15.58 0.35
C ARG A 201 5.15 -15.86 -0.95
N GLY A 202 3.81 -15.84 -0.91
CA GLY A 202 2.96 -16.04 -2.08
C GLY A 202 2.80 -14.83 -2.99
N ASP A 203 3.51 -13.70 -2.75
CA ASP A 203 3.43 -12.52 -3.59
C ASP A 203 3.92 -12.81 -5.02
N ARG A 204 2.98 -12.80 -5.97
CA ARG A 204 3.24 -13.05 -7.39
C ARG A 204 3.46 -11.78 -8.20
N LEU A 205 3.34 -10.60 -7.56
CA LEU A 205 3.52 -9.30 -8.20
C LEU A 205 4.90 -8.70 -7.87
N VAL A 206 5.25 -8.62 -6.59
CA VAL A 206 6.54 -8.11 -6.08
C VAL A 206 7.29 -9.26 -5.42
N ASN A 207 8.59 -9.36 -5.64
CA ASN A 207 9.39 -10.40 -5.00
C ASN A 207 9.57 -10.05 -3.51
N PRO A 208 9.22 -10.94 -2.56
CA PRO A 208 9.37 -10.68 -1.12
C PRO A 208 10.80 -10.36 -0.69
N VAL A 209 11.81 -10.72 -1.48
CA VAL A 209 13.20 -10.32 -1.26
C VAL A 209 13.38 -8.80 -1.20
N CYS A 210 12.49 -8.04 -1.83
CA CYS A 210 12.53 -6.57 -1.79
C CYS A 210 12.34 -6.05 -0.36
N SER A 211 11.30 -6.53 0.34
CA SER A 211 11.06 -6.17 1.73
C SER A 211 12.15 -6.69 2.67
N ALA A 212 12.65 -7.90 2.44
CA ALA A 212 13.76 -8.45 3.23
C ALA A 212 15.04 -7.62 3.12
N ARG A 213 15.39 -7.14 1.91
CA ARG A 213 16.55 -6.25 1.72
C ARG A 213 16.37 -4.88 2.36
N LEU A 214 15.17 -4.31 2.27
CA LEU A 214 14.85 -3.05 2.96
C LEU A 214 14.98 -3.21 4.47
N ALA A 215 14.38 -4.26 5.04
CA ALA A 215 14.45 -4.53 6.48
C ALA A 215 15.91 -4.66 6.94
N ARG A 216 16.70 -5.47 6.23
CA ARG A 216 18.12 -5.64 6.53
C ARG A 216 18.91 -4.32 6.45
N ALA A 217 18.69 -3.54 5.38
CA ALA A 217 19.43 -2.30 5.14
C ALA A 217 19.06 -1.21 6.15
N TRP A 218 17.83 -1.22 6.67
CA TRP A 218 17.32 -0.22 7.61
C TRP A 218 17.38 -0.66 9.08
N GLY A 219 17.83 -1.88 9.35
CA GLY A 219 17.80 -2.44 10.70
C GLY A 219 16.37 -2.56 11.26
N ALA A 220 15.39 -2.74 10.39
CA ALA A 220 13.98 -2.77 10.74
C ALA A 220 13.48 -4.20 11.01
N SER A 221 12.45 -4.34 11.86
CA SER A 221 11.75 -5.60 12.04
C SER A 221 11.12 -6.08 10.72
N HIS A 222 11.14 -7.39 10.48
CA HIS A 222 10.56 -8.00 9.28
C HIS A 222 9.70 -9.21 9.65
N ALA A 223 8.44 -9.16 9.29
CA ALA A 223 7.51 -10.28 9.40
C ALA A 223 7.19 -10.83 8.01
N VAL A 224 7.12 -12.15 7.89
CA VAL A 224 6.88 -12.83 6.61
C VAL A 224 5.65 -13.72 6.75
N HIS A 225 4.64 -13.46 5.92
CA HIS A 225 3.47 -14.31 5.82
C HIS A 225 3.73 -15.49 4.88
N GLU A 226 3.35 -16.71 5.29
CA GLU A 226 3.78 -17.92 4.60
C GLU A 226 3.10 -18.17 3.25
N TRP A 227 1.84 -17.80 3.09
CA TRP A 227 1.07 -18.13 1.88
C TRP A 227 0.39 -16.96 1.19
N ALA A 228 0.09 -15.85 1.89
CA ALA A 228 -0.63 -14.72 1.31
C ALA A 228 0.06 -14.17 0.05
N GLY A 229 -0.74 -13.56 -0.81
CA GLY A 229 -0.30 -12.87 -2.01
C GLY A 229 0.16 -11.43 -1.74
N HIS A 230 0.12 -10.62 -2.79
CA HIS A 230 0.46 -9.21 -2.71
C HIS A 230 -0.52 -8.42 -1.84
N ASP A 231 -1.82 -8.78 -1.88
CA ASP A 231 -2.88 -8.14 -1.09
C ASP A 231 -3.08 -8.86 0.26
N LEU A 232 -2.05 -8.85 1.10
CA LEU A 232 -2.06 -9.48 2.42
C LEU A 232 -3.23 -9.02 3.31
N PRO A 233 -3.63 -7.73 3.37
CA PRO A 233 -4.78 -7.31 4.17
C PRO A 233 -6.10 -7.96 3.74
N HIS A 234 -6.22 -8.36 2.48
CA HIS A 234 -7.34 -9.12 1.96
C HIS A 234 -7.23 -10.61 2.28
N ASP A 235 -6.06 -11.19 2.05
CA ASP A 235 -5.83 -12.63 2.19
C ASP A 235 -5.89 -13.09 3.65
N ASP A 236 -5.26 -12.35 4.58
CA ASP A 236 -5.26 -12.66 6.02
C ASP A 236 -5.21 -11.39 6.88
N PRO A 237 -6.35 -10.72 7.04
CA PRO A 237 -6.45 -9.50 7.85
C PRO A 237 -6.12 -9.75 9.33
N GLN A 238 -6.44 -10.94 9.85
CA GLN A 238 -6.23 -11.26 11.25
C GLN A 238 -4.76 -11.40 11.59
N TRP A 239 -4.00 -12.16 10.79
CA TRP A 239 -2.56 -12.30 10.96
C TRP A 239 -1.84 -10.95 10.91
N LEU A 240 -2.26 -10.07 9.98
CA LEU A 240 -1.68 -8.74 9.87
C LEU A 240 -1.94 -7.90 11.12
N LEU A 241 -3.16 -7.93 11.66
CA LEU A 241 -3.52 -7.25 12.91
C LEU A 241 -2.69 -7.71 14.10
N ASP A 242 -2.50 -9.02 14.23
CA ASP A 242 -1.73 -9.61 15.32
C ASP A 242 -0.24 -9.24 15.17
N THR A 243 0.28 -9.28 13.94
CA THR A 243 1.67 -8.91 13.62
C THR A 243 1.96 -7.43 13.94
N ILE A 244 1.06 -6.51 13.62
CA ILE A 244 1.20 -5.09 13.96
C ILE A 244 1.17 -4.89 15.49
N GLY A 245 0.47 -5.76 16.20
CA GLY A 245 0.34 -5.70 17.67
C GLY A 245 1.61 -5.97 18.43
N VAL A 246 2.55 -6.65 17.85
CA VAL A 246 3.83 -7.01 18.48
C VAL A 246 4.87 -5.88 18.39
N MET A 247 4.60 -4.83 17.58
CA MET A 247 5.52 -3.68 17.53
C MET A 247 5.63 -2.99 18.90
N PRO A 248 6.85 -2.70 19.37
CA PRO A 248 7.01 -1.98 20.62
C PRO A 248 6.26 -0.64 20.57
N CYS A 249 5.41 -0.40 21.54
CA CYS A 249 4.78 0.90 21.74
C CYS A 249 5.90 1.92 21.92
N VAL A 250 5.87 3.02 21.18
CA VAL A 250 6.88 4.09 21.28
C VAL A 250 6.72 4.76 22.65
N SER A 251 7.36 4.19 23.66
CA SER A 251 7.66 4.94 24.88
C SER A 251 8.90 5.77 24.55
N THR A 252 8.66 7.05 24.29
CA THR A 252 9.64 8.15 24.30
C THR A 252 11.09 7.76 23.96
N PHE A 253 11.46 7.83 22.68
CA PHE A 253 12.85 8.06 22.35
C PHE A 253 13.21 9.48 22.80
N VAL A 254 13.69 9.61 24.03
CA VAL A 254 14.41 10.79 24.47
C VAL A 254 15.64 10.92 23.59
N LEU A 255 15.63 11.91 22.73
CA LEU A 255 16.83 12.36 22.03
C LEU A 255 17.90 12.63 23.08
N ARG A 256 18.86 11.73 23.26
CA ARG A 256 20.13 12.10 23.87
C ARG A 256 20.89 12.92 22.84
N ALA A 257 21.07 14.18 23.18
CA ALA A 257 21.87 15.16 22.49
C ALA A 257 23.33 14.69 22.36
#